data_1526d39f0696d61e43c81bc3dbc0a38c
#
_entry.id   1526d39f0696d61e43c81bc3dbc0a38c
#
_cell.length_a   1.000
_cell.length_b   1.000
_cell.length_c   1.000
_cell.angle_alpha   90.00
_cell.angle_beta   90.00
_cell.angle_gamma   90.00
#
_symmetry.space_group_name_H-M   'P 1'
#
loop_
_entity.id
_entity.type
_entity.pdbx_description
1 polymer ?
#
loop_
_entity_poly.entity_id
_entity_poly.type
_entity_poly.pdbx_seq_one_letter_code
_entity_poly.pdbx_strand_id
1 'polypeptide(L)'
;MTQIVDIHTHCAVPNRADPLGVAEILRGTPVGKNMVTNFRGLPAVGYAELGDFELQQEVSHKAGITRRLMSNPFAAEVLTQVSKKPAIDCVKLTNDEVAAVVDKSKGTTWALGTVNPLDKTQLAEAERCMGPMKCKGMLITTSWHGRFLDGEDAYWFWEYAQDKQVPIFLHPVRVPIGHDQQMDQYKLDELVGRPFDTAMCLARMILSGLFDRFPRLKIVVAHMGGGLLPVMGRLNFGYRLGSDGMPDRAKIKCERLPSDYLRAHLRVDTMGIWGPHLKEAVEVFGPDRVMFGTDYGPVPIDPKEHVDLVHELDLSEADKEKIYWRNADAFFGLGLGG
;
A
#
# COMPACT_ATOMS: atom_id res chain seq x y z
N MET A 1 22.22 1.44 18.14
CA MET A 1 21.40 2.21 17.19
C MET A 1 20.01 1.60 17.20
N THR A 2 18.97 2.39 17.25
CA THR A 2 17.59 1.91 17.18
C THR A 2 17.36 1.27 15.83
N GLN A 3 16.79 0.07 15.79
CA GLN A 3 16.41 -0.58 14.56
C GLN A 3 15.23 0.16 13.92
N ILE A 4 15.26 0.39 12.62
CA ILE A 4 14.15 0.99 11.86
C ILE A 4 13.84 0.09 10.68
N VAL A 5 12.56 -0.30 10.57
CA VAL A 5 12.00 -1.08 9.48
C VAL A 5 11.03 -0.20 8.70
N ASP A 6 11.37 0.12 7.48
CA ASP A 6 10.50 0.85 6.57
C ASP A 6 9.59 -0.12 5.81
N ILE A 7 8.29 -0.10 6.12
CA ILE A 7 7.32 -0.99 5.49
C ILE A 7 6.80 -0.48 4.15
N HIS A 8 7.12 0.76 3.79
CA HIS A 8 6.54 1.44 2.64
C HIS A 8 7.63 1.97 1.72
N THR A 9 8.19 1.08 0.91
CA THR A 9 9.13 1.46 -0.15
C THR A 9 8.76 0.77 -1.46
N HIS A 10 9.08 1.43 -2.55
CA HIS A 10 8.77 0.93 -3.89
C HIS A 10 10.00 0.91 -4.78
N CYS A 11 10.03 -0.07 -5.68
CA CYS A 11 10.93 -0.04 -6.82
C CYS A 11 10.14 -0.30 -8.11
N ALA A 12 10.44 0.46 -9.15
CA ALA A 12 10.17 0.06 -10.51
C ALA A 12 11.51 -0.34 -11.09
N VAL A 13 11.68 -1.59 -11.47
CA VAL A 13 12.97 -2.07 -11.97
C VAL A 13 13.37 -1.22 -13.16
N PRO A 14 14.51 -0.50 -13.06
CA PRO A 14 15.02 0.19 -14.24
C PRO A 14 15.53 -0.85 -15.18
N ASN A 15 15.19 -0.65 -16.29
CA ASN A 15 15.35 -1.25 -17.55
C ASN A 15 16.75 -1.79 -17.92
N ARG A 16 17.34 -2.65 -17.12
CA ARG A 16 18.36 -3.57 -17.63
C ARG A 16 17.74 -4.70 -18.46
N ALA A 17 16.45 -4.90 -18.32
CA ALA A 17 15.61 -5.67 -19.18
C ALA A 17 14.17 -5.22 -18.91
N ASP A 18 13.66 -4.28 -19.69
CA ASP A 18 12.22 -4.13 -19.81
C ASP A 18 11.73 -5.24 -20.78
N PRO A 19 11.61 -6.49 -20.33
CA PRO A 19 11.28 -7.62 -21.21
C PRO A 19 9.88 -7.47 -21.77
N LEU A 20 9.10 -6.50 -21.25
CA LEU A 20 7.76 -6.17 -21.70
C LEU A 20 7.67 -4.83 -22.42
N GLY A 21 8.75 -4.04 -22.50
CA GLY A 21 8.70 -2.69 -23.06
C GLY A 21 7.78 -1.75 -22.27
N VAL A 22 7.74 -1.88 -20.93
CA VAL A 22 6.80 -1.14 -20.05
C VAL A 22 6.94 0.35 -20.24
N ALA A 23 8.16 0.87 -20.28
CA ALA A 23 8.41 2.29 -20.47
C ALA A 23 7.89 2.77 -21.84
N GLU A 24 8.08 1.99 -22.88
CA GLU A 24 7.61 2.30 -24.25
C GLU A 24 6.07 2.25 -24.31
N ILE A 25 5.48 1.22 -23.72
CA ILE A 25 4.01 1.08 -23.61
C ILE A 25 3.42 2.27 -22.86
N LEU A 26 4.01 2.65 -21.73
CA LEU A 26 3.53 3.77 -20.91
C LEU A 26 3.65 5.11 -21.65
N ARG A 27 4.69 5.33 -22.46
CA ARG A 27 4.81 6.53 -23.29
C ARG A 27 3.64 6.68 -24.27
N GLY A 28 3.10 5.58 -24.77
CA GLY A 28 1.96 5.57 -25.68
C GLY A 28 0.61 5.84 -25.02
N THR A 29 0.55 5.93 -23.68
CA THR A 29 -0.70 6.14 -22.96
C THR A 29 -0.82 7.58 -22.45
N PRO A 30 -2.03 8.16 -22.36
CA PRO A 30 -2.23 9.50 -21.80
C PRO A 30 -1.72 9.62 -20.35
N VAL A 31 -1.90 8.57 -19.57
CA VAL A 31 -1.48 8.51 -18.14
C VAL A 31 0.04 8.30 -18.03
N GLY A 32 0.61 7.44 -18.88
CA GLY A 32 2.02 7.07 -18.81
C GLY A 32 2.98 8.10 -19.39
N LYS A 33 2.51 8.99 -20.27
CA LYS A 33 3.36 9.96 -20.97
C LYS A 33 4.20 10.83 -20.01
N ASN A 34 3.65 11.20 -18.87
CA ASN A 34 4.31 12.00 -17.86
C ASN A 34 5.06 11.16 -16.80
N MET A 35 4.94 9.84 -16.87
CA MET A 35 5.59 8.92 -15.91
C MET A 35 6.95 8.43 -16.39
N VAL A 36 7.25 8.57 -17.69
CA VAL A 36 8.50 8.09 -18.25
C VAL A 36 9.53 9.20 -18.26
N THR A 37 10.57 9.03 -17.47
CA THR A 37 11.74 9.92 -17.41
C THR A 37 12.93 9.23 -18.05
N ASN A 38 13.98 9.99 -18.34
CA ASN A 38 15.27 9.43 -18.74
C ASN A 38 16.23 9.50 -17.56
N PHE A 39 16.65 8.35 -17.10
CA PHE A 39 17.65 8.24 -16.03
C PHE A 39 18.87 7.47 -16.53
N ARG A 40 20.04 8.05 -16.41
CA ARG A 40 21.31 7.46 -16.89
C ARG A 40 21.23 6.98 -18.36
N GLY A 41 20.47 7.70 -19.19
CA GLY A 41 20.29 7.36 -20.61
C GLY A 41 19.29 6.25 -20.90
N LEU A 42 18.60 5.73 -19.87
CA LEU A 42 17.57 4.69 -20.00
C LEU A 42 16.20 5.27 -19.65
N PRO A 43 15.14 4.84 -20.34
CA PRO A 43 13.79 5.21 -19.94
C PRO A 43 13.47 4.58 -18.58
N ALA A 44 13.02 5.42 -17.64
CA ALA A 44 12.59 5.01 -16.31
C ALA A 44 11.16 5.46 -16.06
N VAL A 45 10.44 4.75 -15.20
CA VAL A 45 9.09 5.10 -14.79
C VAL A 45 9.15 5.86 -13.48
N GLY A 46 8.69 7.12 -13.46
CA GLY A 46 8.71 7.96 -12.28
C GLY A 46 10.05 8.66 -12.03
N TYR A 47 10.40 8.83 -10.77
CA TYR A 47 11.65 9.47 -10.36
C TYR A 47 12.85 8.50 -10.46
N ALA A 48 14.04 9.05 -10.54
CA ALA A 48 15.29 8.28 -10.59
C ALA A 48 15.42 7.31 -9.41
N GLU A 49 15.02 7.77 -8.25
CA GLU A 49 15.05 7.04 -6.99
C GLU A 49 14.19 5.77 -7.05
N LEU A 50 13.08 5.78 -7.78
CA LEU A 50 12.22 4.60 -7.94
C LEU A 50 12.94 3.46 -8.69
N GLY A 51 13.83 3.82 -9.59
CA GLY A 51 14.56 2.89 -10.44
C GLY A 51 15.96 2.49 -9.95
N ASP A 52 16.53 3.16 -8.96
CA ASP A 52 17.89 2.93 -8.47
C ASP A 52 17.88 2.33 -7.07
N PHE A 53 17.89 1.01 -7.00
CA PHE A 53 17.84 0.29 -5.73
C PHE A 53 19.07 0.55 -4.86
N GLU A 54 20.27 0.68 -5.46
CA GLU A 54 21.49 0.98 -4.73
C GLU A 54 21.43 2.37 -4.10
N LEU A 55 20.96 3.37 -4.83
CA LEU A 55 20.70 4.71 -4.31
C LEU A 55 19.69 4.69 -3.16
N GLN A 56 18.55 4.00 -3.35
CA GLN A 56 17.56 3.86 -2.28
C GLN A 56 18.16 3.23 -1.03
N GLN A 57 18.99 2.23 -1.19
CA GLN A 57 19.62 1.54 -0.07
C GLN A 57 20.62 2.47 0.68
N GLU A 58 21.40 3.23 -0.06
CA GLU A 58 22.35 4.20 0.50
C GLU A 58 21.64 5.30 1.28
N VAL A 59 20.62 5.92 0.69
CA VAL A 59 19.87 7.02 1.31
C VAL A 59 19.09 6.53 2.54
N SER A 60 18.43 5.39 2.45
CA SER A 60 17.75 4.78 3.60
C SER A 60 18.71 4.49 4.75
N HIS A 61 19.87 3.94 4.45
CA HIS A 61 20.89 3.64 5.46
C HIS A 61 21.45 4.91 6.14
N LYS A 62 21.67 5.99 5.37
CA LYS A 62 22.07 7.30 5.92
C LYS A 62 21.02 7.88 6.87
N ALA A 63 19.72 7.63 6.60
CA ALA A 63 18.62 8.01 7.48
C ALA A 63 18.48 7.11 8.72
N GLY A 64 19.29 6.06 8.86
CA GLY A 64 19.22 5.09 9.96
C GLY A 64 18.25 3.95 9.74
N ILE A 65 17.64 3.83 8.56
CA ILE A 65 16.73 2.73 8.20
C ILE A 65 17.57 1.48 7.93
N THR A 66 17.33 0.43 8.71
CA THR A 66 18.16 -0.79 8.68
C THR A 66 17.56 -1.91 7.83
N ARG A 67 16.25 -1.87 7.63
CA ARG A 67 15.49 -2.89 6.91
C ARG A 67 14.33 -2.26 6.14
N ARG A 68 13.89 -2.92 5.06
CA ARG A 68 12.80 -2.42 4.21
C ARG A 68 11.89 -3.55 3.74
N LEU A 69 10.61 -3.23 3.53
CA LEU A 69 9.72 -4.04 2.70
C LEU A 69 9.54 -3.34 1.35
N MET A 70 9.78 -4.08 0.27
CA MET A 70 9.79 -3.57 -1.09
C MET A 70 8.60 -4.12 -1.88
N SER A 71 7.96 -3.25 -2.65
CA SER A 71 6.84 -3.61 -3.52
C SER A 71 6.87 -2.83 -4.83
N ASN A 72 6.02 -3.21 -5.77
CA ASN A 72 5.77 -2.44 -6.99
C ASN A 72 4.26 -2.43 -7.29
N PRO A 73 3.48 -1.53 -6.66
CA PRO A 73 2.02 -1.53 -6.76
C PRO A 73 1.52 -1.11 -8.13
N PHE A 74 2.30 -0.31 -8.84
CA PHE A 74 1.84 0.31 -10.07
C PHE A 74 1.97 -0.59 -11.30
N ALA A 75 3.02 -1.42 -11.35
CA ALA A 75 3.35 -2.17 -12.54
C ALA A 75 2.26 -3.19 -12.89
N ALA A 76 1.75 -3.95 -11.94
CA ALA A 76 0.75 -4.98 -12.21
C ALA A 76 -0.53 -4.40 -12.80
N GLU A 77 -1.13 -3.39 -12.16
CA GLU A 77 -2.38 -2.78 -12.63
C GLU A 77 -2.19 -2.07 -13.98
N VAL A 78 -1.17 -1.21 -14.08
CA VAL A 78 -0.90 -0.45 -15.30
C VAL A 78 -0.56 -1.37 -16.46
N LEU A 79 0.26 -2.38 -16.24
CA LEU A 79 0.62 -3.36 -17.26
C LEU A 79 -0.59 -4.12 -17.80
N THR A 80 -1.53 -4.49 -16.94
CA THR A 80 -2.74 -5.19 -17.37
C THR A 80 -3.67 -4.32 -18.20
N GLN A 81 -3.59 -3.00 -18.05
CA GLN A 81 -4.35 -2.06 -18.91
C GLN A 81 -3.74 -1.83 -20.29
N VAL A 82 -2.41 -1.81 -20.36
CA VAL A 82 -1.70 -1.37 -21.56
C VAL A 82 -1.04 -2.50 -22.34
N SER A 83 -0.76 -3.62 -21.69
CA SER A 83 -0.13 -4.79 -22.30
C SER A 83 -1.17 -5.65 -23.04
N LYS A 84 -0.75 -6.26 -24.15
CA LYS A 84 -1.52 -7.31 -24.83
C LYS A 84 -1.34 -8.69 -24.19
N LYS A 85 -0.54 -8.80 -23.12
CA LYS A 85 -0.30 -10.06 -22.42
C LYS A 85 -1.46 -10.38 -21.47
N PRO A 86 -1.66 -11.66 -21.14
CA PRO A 86 -2.61 -12.04 -20.08
C PRO A 86 -2.30 -11.32 -18.77
N ALA A 87 -3.34 -10.91 -18.05
CA ALA A 87 -3.20 -10.18 -16.78
C ALA A 87 -2.32 -10.92 -15.76
N ILE A 88 -2.43 -12.25 -15.72
CA ILE A 88 -1.61 -13.08 -14.82
C ILE A 88 -0.11 -13.01 -15.14
N ASP A 89 0.26 -12.86 -16.40
CA ASP A 89 1.67 -12.75 -16.79
C ASP A 89 2.25 -11.40 -16.37
N CYS A 90 1.44 -10.34 -16.43
CA CYS A 90 1.82 -9.01 -15.92
C CYS A 90 2.03 -9.03 -14.41
N VAL A 91 1.14 -9.69 -13.68
CA VAL A 91 1.25 -9.84 -12.22
C VAL A 91 2.48 -10.65 -11.84
N LYS A 92 2.71 -11.81 -12.47
CA LYS A 92 3.89 -12.64 -12.24
C LYS A 92 5.18 -11.89 -12.49
N LEU A 93 5.24 -11.16 -13.62
CA LEU A 93 6.42 -10.36 -13.92
C LEU A 93 6.69 -9.33 -12.83
N THR A 94 5.67 -8.59 -12.38
CA THR A 94 5.82 -7.60 -11.30
C THR A 94 6.38 -8.23 -10.04
N ASN A 95 5.87 -9.41 -9.65
CA ASN A 95 6.37 -10.13 -8.48
C ASN A 95 7.81 -10.62 -8.65
N ASP A 96 8.15 -11.16 -9.82
CA ASP A 96 9.51 -11.63 -10.13
C ASP A 96 10.52 -10.49 -10.13
N GLU A 97 10.14 -9.32 -10.62
CA GLU A 97 10.97 -8.11 -10.58
C GLU A 97 11.28 -7.66 -9.15
N VAL A 98 10.27 -7.59 -8.28
CA VAL A 98 10.47 -7.24 -6.88
C VAL A 98 11.38 -8.26 -6.19
N ALA A 99 11.18 -9.56 -6.42
CA ALA A 99 12.03 -10.61 -5.87
C ALA A 99 13.49 -10.45 -6.33
N ALA A 100 13.72 -10.17 -7.61
CA ALA A 100 15.06 -9.96 -8.16
C ALA A 100 15.78 -8.75 -7.55
N VAL A 101 15.04 -7.69 -7.19
CA VAL A 101 15.59 -6.54 -6.46
C VAL A 101 15.94 -6.92 -5.02
N VAL A 102 15.06 -7.65 -4.36
CA VAL A 102 15.25 -8.10 -2.96
C VAL A 102 16.47 -9.03 -2.85
N ASP A 103 16.68 -9.94 -3.79
CA ASP A 103 17.83 -10.85 -3.81
C ASP A 103 19.18 -10.09 -3.80
N LYS A 104 19.22 -8.90 -4.39
CA LYS A 104 20.41 -8.04 -4.36
C LYS A 104 20.65 -7.36 -3.02
N SER A 105 19.66 -7.32 -2.15
CA SER A 105 19.70 -6.59 -0.87
C SER A 105 20.57 -7.25 0.20
N LYS A 106 21.05 -8.47 -0.03
CA LYS A 106 21.83 -9.25 0.96
C LYS A 106 21.11 -9.39 2.32
N GLY A 107 19.79 -9.55 2.29
CA GLY A 107 18.98 -9.77 3.48
C GLY A 107 18.54 -8.51 4.24
N THR A 108 18.72 -7.32 3.67
CA THR A 108 18.25 -6.07 4.28
C THR A 108 16.85 -5.67 3.82
N THR A 109 16.29 -6.34 2.83
CA THR A 109 14.99 -6.03 2.25
C THR A 109 14.18 -7.31 2.03
N TRP A 110 12.87 -7.24 2.23
CA TRP A 110 11.91 -8.31 1.93
C TRP A 110 10.91 -7.85 0.87
N ALA A 111 10.36 -8.81 0.13
CA ALA A 111 9.33 -8.56 -0.87
C ALA A 111 7.92 -8.55 -0.26
N LEU A 112 7.06 -7.68 -0.79
CA LEU A 112 5.62 -7.84 -0.79
C LEU A 112 5.20 -8.27 -2.19
N GLY A 113 4.42 -9.35 -2.30
CA GLY A 113 3.83 -9.78 -3.57
C GLY A 113 2.57 -8.95 -3.91
N THR A 114 2.03 -9.17 -5.09
CA THR A 114 0.75 -8.58 -5.50
C THR A 114 -0.06 -9.56 -6.35
N VAL A 115 -1.38 -9.43 -6.30
CA VAL A 115 -2.34 -10.10 -7.20
C VAL A 115 -3.53 -9.18 -7.43
N ASN A 116 -4.34 -9.49 -8.45
CA ASN A 116 -5.67 -8.88 -8.61
C ASN A 116 -6.68 -9.60 -7.71
N PRO A 117 -7.20 -8.98 -6.65
CA PRO A 117 -8.18 -9.60 -5.77
C PRO A 117 -9.53 -9.92 -6.45
N LEU A 118 -9.82 -9.30 -7.59
CA LEU A 118 -11.06 -9.52 -8.35
C LEU A 118 -10.95 -10.67 -9.35
N ASP A 119 -9.83 -11.38 -9.39
CA ASP A 119 -9.58 -12.48 -10.33
C ASP A 119 -9.12 -13.74 -9.59
N LYS A 120 -10.07 -14.61 -9.28
CA LYS A 120 -9.81 -15.87 -8.55
C LYS A 120 -8.82 -16.80 -9.25
N THR A 121 -8.58 -16.65 -10.56
CA THR A 121 -7.60 -17.47 -11.27
C THR A 121 -6.17 -17.19 -10.80
N GLN A 122 -5.96 -16.08 -10.06
CA GLN A 122 -4.66 -15.69 -9.51
C GLN A 122 -4.35 -16.30 -8.14
N LEU A 123 -5.19 -17.18 -7.60
CA LEU A 123 -4.94 -17.84 -6.31
C LEU A 123 -3.57 -18.57 -6.29
N ALA A 124 -3.23 -19.28 -7.35
CA ALA A 124 -1.94 -19.96 -7.45
C ALA A 124 -0.74 -19.00 -7.40
N GLU A 125 -0.90 -17.77 -7.90
CA GLU A 125 0.12 -16.74 -7.80
C GLU A 125 0.24 -16.18 -6.38
N ALA A 126 -0.89 -15.99 -5.69
CA ALA A 126 -0.90 -15.62 -4.27
C ALA A 126 -0.14 -16.67 -3.43
N GLU A 127 -0.39 -17.96 -3.68
CA GLU A 127 0.31 -19.06 -3.03
C GLU A 127 1.81 -19.09 -3.40
N ARG A 128 2.16 -18.78 -4.65
CA ARG A 128 3.56 -18.68 -5.08
C ARG A 128 4.30 -17.56 -4.35
N CYS A 129 3.67 -16.39 -4.20
CA CYS A 129 4.25 -15.27 -3.46
C CYS A 129 4.52 -15.63 -2.00
N MET A 130 3.55 -16.20 -1.31
CA MET A 130 3.66 -16.51 0.13
C MET A 130 4.49 -17.76 0.42
N GLY A 131 4.60 -18.67 -0.53
CA GLY A 131 5.36 -19.93 -0.39
C GLY A 131 6.76 -19.84 -1.02
N PRO A 132 6.95 -20.27 -2.29
CA PRO A 132 8.26 -20.33 -2.93
C PRO A 132 9.03 -19.01 -2.95
N MET A 133 8.36 -17.87 -3.15
CA MET A 133 9.00 -16.55 -3.19
C MET A 133 9.28 -15.97 -1.81
N LYS A 134 8.70 -16.53 -0.75
CA LYS A 134 8.89 -16.08 0.65
C LYS A 134 8.59 -14.60 0.89
N CYS A 135 7.63 -14.05 0.16
CA CYS A 135 7.14 -12.71 0.43
C CYS A 135 6.63 -12.61 1.88
N LYS A 136 6.78 -11.46 2.50
CA LYS A 136 6.34 -11.23 3.88
C LYS A 136 4.88 -10.78 4.01
N GLY A 137 4.22 -10.58 2.90
CA GLY A 137 2.84 -10.19 2.77
C GLY A 137 2.52 -9.83 1.33
N MET A 138 1.37 -9.19 1.15
CA MET A 138 0.93 -8.71 -0.16
C MET A 138 0.59 -7.23 -0.11
N LEU A 139 1.08 -6.47 -1.08
CA LEU A 139 0.57 -5.14 -1.38
C LEU A 139 -0.59 -5.27 -2.35
N ILE A 140 -1.75 -4.74 -1.95
CA ILE A 140 -2.97 -4.73 -2.75
C ILE A 140 -3.41 -3.28 -2.93
N THR A 141 -3.78 -2.93 -4.15
CA THR A 141 -4.29 -1.59 -4.44
C THR A 141 -5.74 -1.43 -3.97
N THR A 142 -6.14 -0.20 -3.61
CA THR A 142 -7.48 0.14 -3.11
C THR A 142 -8.59 -0.22 -4.07
N SER A 143 -8.29 -0.23 -5.36
CA SER A 143 -9.18 -0.69 -6.42
C SER A 143 -8.37 -1.38 -7.53
N TRP A 144 -9.06 -2.07 -8.42
CA TRP A 144 -8.45 -2.64 -9.61
C TRP A 144 -9.29 -2.24 -10.82
N HIS A 145 -8.70 -1.48 -11.74
CA HIS A 145 -9.38 -0.89 -12.91
C HIS A 145 -10.69 -0.18 -12.52
N GLY A 146 -10.65 0.64 -11.47
CA GLY A 146 -11.79 1.40 -11.00
C GLY A 146 -12.85 0.60 -10.22
N ARG A 147 -12.58 -0.66 -9.87
CA ARG A 147 -13.47 -1.50 -9.06
C ARG A 147 -12.90 -1.70 -7.67
N PHE A 148 -13.66 -1.33 -6.65
CA PHE A 148 -13.29 -1.55 -5.25
C PHE A 148 -13.41 -3.02 -4.83
N LEU A 149 -12.82 -3.35 -3.70
CA LEU A 149 -12.55 -4.72 -3.26
C LEU A 149 -13.57 -5.27 -2.25
N ASP A 150 -14.70 -4.60 -2.07
CA ASP A 150 -15.76 -4.97 -1.12
C ASP A 150 -16.83 -5.92 -1.69
N GLY A 151 -16.75 -6.24 -2.98
CA GLY A 151 -17.69 -7.12 -3.68
C GLY A 151 -17.39 -8.62 -3.49
N GLU A 152 -18.38 -9.46 -3.79
CA GLU A 152 -18.29 -10.93 -3.68
C GLU A 152 -17.20 -11.54 -4.56
N ASP A 153 -16.85 -10.88 -5.65
CA ASP A 153 -15.78 -11.28 -6.55
C ASP A 153 -14.37 -11.18 -5.90
N ALA A 154 -14.23 -10.39 -4.83
CA ALA A 154 -13.01 -10.32 -4.02
C ALA A 154 -13.01 -11.28 -2.81
N TYR A 155 -14.13 -11.93 -2.49
CA TYR A 155 -14.22 -12.73 -1.26
C TYR A 155 -13.25 -13.90 -1.21
N TRP A 156 -12.92 -14.53 -2.34
CA TRP A 156 -11.90 -15.58 -2.42
C TRP A 156 -10.55 -15.11 -1.88
N PHE A 157 -10.18 -13.86 -2.17
CA PHE A 157 -8.91 -13.28 -1.74
C PHE A 157 -8.92 -12.95 -0.24
N TRP A 158 -10.01 -12.37 0.26
CA TRP A 158 -10.15 -12.07 1.68
C TRP A 158 -10.23 -13.34 2.54
N GLU A 159 -10.90 -14.37 2.07
CA GLU A 159 -10.91 -15.70 2.69
C GLU A 159 -9.51 -16.30 2.72
N TYR A 160 -8.80 -16.33 1.60
CA TYR A 160 -7.42 -16.77 1.51
C TYR A 160 -6.51 -15.99 2.48
N ALA A 161 -6.58 -14.66 2.45
CA ALA A 161 -5.77 -13.79 3.30
C ALA A 161 -6.03 -14.04 4.79
N GLN A 162 -7.29 -14.18 5.17
CA GLN A 162 -7.68 -14.49 6.54
C GLN A 162 -7.21 -15.87 7.00
N ASP A 163 -7.46 -16.91 6.21
CA ASP A 163 -7.17 -18.29 6.60
C ASP A 163 -5.68 -18.59 6.64
N LYS A 164 -4.91 -18.00 5.74
CA LYS A 164 -3.45 -18.08 5.73
C LYS A 164 -2.76 -17.02 6.58
N GLN A 165 -3.53 -16.12 7.20
CA GLN A 165 -3.01 -14.99 8.00
C GLN A 165 -2.00 -14.13 7.24
N VAL A 166 -2.25 -13.93 5.94
CA VAL A 166 -1.40 -13.12 5.06
C VAL A 166 -1.47 -11.66 5.46
N PRO A 167 -0.34 -11.00 5.79
CA PRO A 167 -0.31 -9.56 5.99
C PRO A 167 -0.61 -8.81 4.68
N ILE A 168 -1.58 -7.90 4.73
CA ILE A 168 -1.98 -7.08 3.58
C ILE A 168 -1.55 -5.65 3.81
N PHE A 169 -0.79 -5.09 2.87
CA PHE A 169 -0.52 -3.67 2.77
C PHE A 169 -1.44 -3.06 1.71
N LEU A 170 -2.47 -2.34 2.17
CA LEU A 170 -3.44 -1.67 1.29
C LEU A 170 -2.88 -0.31 0.86
N HIS A 171 -2.69 -0.15 -0.45
CA HIS A 171 -2.04 1.01 -1.05
C HIS A 171 -2.94 1.64 -2.12
N PRO A 172 -2.99 2.97 -2.28
CA PRO A 172 -3.79 3.59 -3.34
C PRO A 172 -3.33 3.18 -4.73
N VAL A 173 -4.27 3.19 -5.67
CA VAL A 173 -3.98 2.96 -7.10
C VAL A 173 -3.20 4.10 -7.71
N ARG A 174 -2.59 3.86 -8.88
CA ARG A 174 -1.89 4.91 -9.65
C ARG A 174 -2.86 5.97 -10.16
N VAL A 175 -4.03 5.56 -10.61
CA VAL A 175 -5.08 6.43 -11.16
C VAL A 175 -6.33 6.28 -10.30
N PRO A 176 -6.58 7.22 -9.38
CA PRO A 176 -7.73 7.15 -8.49
C PRO A 176 -9.05 7.32 -9.25
N ILE A 177 -10.13 6.82 -8.66
CA ILE A 177 -11.48 7.03 -9.20
C ILE A 177 -11.79 8.52 -9.20
N GLY A 178 -12.32 9.03 -10.31
CA GLY A 178 -12.58 10.46 -10.52
C GLY A 178 -11.41 11.23 -11.14
N HIS A 179 -10.31 10.54 -11.52
CA HIS A 179 -9.16 11.15 -12.20
C HIS A 179 -9.53 12.02 -13.40
N ASP A 180 -10.52 11.60 -14.19
CA ASP A 180 -11.06 12.31 -15.36
C ASP A 180 -11.85 13.58 -15.02
N GLN A 181 -12.04 13.89 -13.73
CA GLN A 181 -12.76 15.04 -13.23
C GLN A 181 -11.80 16.18 -12.80
N GLN A 182 -10.93 16.61 -13.71
CA GLN A 182 -9.96 17.71 -13.51
C GLN A 182 -8.87 17.44 -12.44
N MET A 183 -8.65 16.20 -12.05
CA MET A 183 -7.57 15.85 -11.11
C MET A 183 -6.19 15.78 -11.79
N ASP A 184 -6.11 15.82 -13.11
CA ASP A 184 -4.88 15.85 -13.90
C ASP A 184 -4.10 17.18 -13.78
N GLN A 185 -4.74 18.22 -13.24
CA GLN A 185 -4.11 19.52 -12.97
C GLN A 185 -3.49 19.53 -11.57
N TYR A 186 -2.38 20.27 -11.42
CA TYR A 186 -1.70 20.49 -10.12
C TYR A 186 -1.31 19.21 -9.38
N LYS A 187 -1.20 18.08 -10.06
CA LYS A 187 -1.01 16.74 -9.48
C LYS A 187 -2.11 16.33 -8.47
N LEU A 188 -3.32 16.82 -8.65
CA LEU A 188 -4.41 16.55 -7.70
C LEU A 188 -4.80 15.08 -7.64
N ASP A 189 -4.57 14.31 -8.70
CA ASP A 189 -4.72 12.85 -8.69
C ASP A 189 -3.81 12.18 -7.65
N GLU A 190 -2.58 12.69 -7.52
CA GLU A 190 -1.60 12.18 -6.55
C GLU A 190 -1.84 12.75 -5.15
N LEU A 191 -1.98 14.07 -5.05
CA LEU A 191 -1.98 14.78 -3.77
C LEU A 191 -3.31 14.69 -3.03
N VAL A 192 -4.42 14.57 -3.74
CA VAL A 192 -5.79 14.57 -3.20
C VAL A 192 -6.53 13.29 -3.58
N GLY A 193 -6.50 12.93 -4.85
CA GLY A 193 -7.27 11.80 -5.39
C GLY A 193 -6.92 10.47 -4.71
N ARG A 194 -5.64 10.13 -4.56
CA ARG A 194 -5.20 8.88 -3.92
C ARG A 194 -5.58 8.80 -2.43
N PRO A 195 -5.39 9.82 -1.59
CA PRO A 195 -5.91 9.79 -0.22
C PRO A 195 -7.42 9.58 -0.14
N PHE A 196 -8.20 10.21 -1.03
CA PHE A 196 -9.65 10.01 -1.06
C PHE A 196 -10.05 8.66 -1.63
N ASP A 197 -9.32 8.12 -2.60
CA ASP A 197 -9.54 6.75 -3.10
C ASP A 197 -9.32 5.71 -1.98
N THR A 198 -8.29 5.90 -1.17
CA THR A 198 -8.05 5.09 0.04
C THR A 198 -9.22 5.19 1.02
N ALA A 199 -9.67 6.42 1.31
CA ALA A 199 -10.82 6.64 2.19
C ALA A 199 -12.10 5.97 1.66
N MET A 200 -12.36 6.07 0.36
CA MET A 200 -13.49 5.43 -0.29
C MET A 200 -13.42 3.90 -0.20
N CYS A 201 -12.26 3.32 -0.47
CA CYS A 201 -12.04 1.88 -0.33
C CYS A 201 -12.34 1.40 1.09
N LEU A 202 -11.73 2.04 2.09
CA LEU A 202 -11.93 1.67 3.49
C LEU A 202 -13.37 1.88 3.97
N ALA A 203 -14.00 2.99 3.58
CA ALA A 203 -15.40 3.24 3.89
C ALA A 203 -16.30 2.13 3.32
N ARG A 204 -16.05 1.71 2.08
CA ARG A 204 -16.77 0.60 1.45
C ARG A 204 -16.52 -0.73 2.17
N MET A 205 -15.27 -1.05 2.51
CA MET A 205 -14.92 -2.27 3.26
C MET A 205 -15.61 -2.31 4.63
N ILE A 206 -15.70 -1.18 5.33
CA ILE A 206 -16.41 -1.07 6.61
C ILE A 206 -17.92 -1.21 6.39
N LEU A 207 -18.50 -0.36 5.56
CA LEU A 207 -19.96 -0.27 5.42
C LEU A 207 -20.61 -1.48 4.74
N SER A 208 -19.85 -2.23 3.94
CA SER A 208 -20.30 -3.50 3.35
C SER A 208 -20.34 -4.66 4.34
N GLY A 209 -19.79 -4.50 5.56
CA GLY A 209 -19.67 -5.58 6.53
C GLY A 209 -18.53 -6.56 6.22
N LEU A 210 -17.55 -6.16 5.39
CA LEU A 210 -16.46 -7.05 5.01
C LEU A 210 -15.65 -7.51 6.24
N PHE A 211 -15.40 -6.62 7.20
CA PHE A 211 -14.70 -6.96 8.43
C PHE A 211 -15.50 -7.83 9.39
N ASP A 212 -16.82 -7.78 9.32
CA ASP A 212 -17.68 -8.69 10.10
C ASP A 212 -17.67 -10.09 9.48
N ARG A 213 -17.60 -10.17 8.15
CA ARG A 213 -17.45 -11.43 7.42
C ARG A 213 -16.07 -12.05 7.55
N PHE A 214 -15.01 -11.24 7.54
CA PHE A 214 -13.61 -11.67 7.62
C PHE A 214 -12.89 -11.00 8.82
N PRO A 215 -13.24 -11.37 10.05
CA PRO A 215 -12.82 -10.63 11.26
C PRO A 215 -11.33 -10.80 11.61
N ARG A 216 -10.62 -11.75 11.00
CA ARG A 216 -9.21 -12.04 11.31
C ARG A 216 -8.23 -11.49 10.26
N LEU A 217 -8.68 -10.63 9.36
CA LEU A 217 -7.83 -9.98 8.37
C LEU A 217 -6.72 -9.16 9.04
N LYS A 218 -5.52 -9.24 8.48
CA LYS A 218 -4.37 -8.42 8.86
C LYS A 218 -4.15 -7.35 7.80
N ILE A 219 -4.56 -6.11 8.09
CA ILE A 219 -4.44 -5.00 7.14
C ILE A 219 -3.67 -3.85 7.76
N VAL A 220 -2.64 -3.38 7.05
CA VAL A 220 -2.00 -2.08 7.25
C VAL A 220 -2.27 -1.21 6.03
N VAL A 221 -2.57 0.06 6.23
CA VAL A 221 -3.00 1.00 5.20
C VAL A 221 -1.95 2.08 5.02
N ALA A 222 -1.63 2.38 3.78
CA ALA A 222 -0.71 3.44 3.41
C ALA A 222 -1.22 4.84 3.80
N HIS A 223 -0.28 5.78 3.95
CA HIS A 223 -0.55 7.21 4.13
C HIS A 223 -1.47 7.51 5.32
N MET A 224 -1.19 6.89 6.47
CA MET A 224 -1.99 7.08 7.71
C MET A 224 -3.50 6.79 7.53
N GLY A 225 -3.85 5.91 6.57
CA GLY A 225 -5.25 5.62 6.22
C GLY A 225 -5.87 6.61 5.22
N GLY A 226 -5.05 7.44 4.57
CA GLY A 226 -5.51 8.41 3.57
C GLY A 226 -6.45 9.46 4.14
N GLY A 227 -7.55 9.72 3.45
CA GLY A 227 -8.58 10.68 3.89
C GLY A 227 -9.67 10.09 4.80
N LEU A 228 -9.47 8.93 5.43
CA LEU A 228 -10.52 8.26 6.20
C LEU A 228 -10.87 8.98 7.50
N LEU A 229 -9.87 9.43 8.27
CA LEU A 229 -10.10 10.04 9.58
C LEU A 229 -10.99 11.29 9.49
N PRO A 230 -10.75 12.26 8.61
CA PRO A 230 -11.62 13.44 8.46
C PRO A 230 -13.08 13.12 8.14
N VAL A 231 -13.37 12.00 7.49
CA VAL A 231 -14.75 11.63 7.13
C VAL A 231 -15.41 10.67 8.11
N MET A 232 -14.68 10.19 9.12
CA MET A 232 -15.19 9.17 10.06
C MET A 232 -16.46 9.60 10.79
N GLY A 233 -16.54 10.87 11.19
CA GLY A 233 -17.76 11.42 11.80
C GLY A 233 -18.98 11.33 10.88
N ARG A 234 -18.80 11.48 9.56
CA ARG A 234 -19.87 11.30 8.55
C ARG A 234 -20.28 9.85 8.39
N LEU A 235 -19.33 8.92 8.45
CA LEU A 235 -19.62 7.48 8.40
C LEU A 235 -20.42 7.03 9.62
N ASN A 236 -20.01 7.47 10.83
CA ASN A 236 -20.74 7.20 12.06
C ASN A 236 -22.15 7.80 12.03
N PHE A 237 -22.30 9.00 11.50
CA PHE A 237 -23.60 9.63 11.33
C PHE A 237 -24.50 8.84 10.38
N GLY A 238 -23.97 8.42 9.21
CA GLY A 238 -24.70 7.60 8.26
C GLY A 238 -25.18 6.27 8.87
N TYR A 239 -24.30 5.60 9.63
CA TYR A 239 -24.66 4.37 10.35
C TYR A 239 -25.83 4.58 11.33
N ARG A 240 -25.81 5.66 12.11
CA ARG A 240 -26.86 5.98 13.08
C ARG A 240 -28.19 6.36 12.44
N LEU A 241 -28.18 6.94 11.24
CA LEU A 241 -29.41 7.19 10.48
C LEU A 241 -30.08 5.90 10.03
N GLY A 242 -29.32 4.81 9.92
CA GLY A 242 -29.80 3.56 9.37
C GLY A 242 -29.96 3.61 7.85
N SER A 243 -30.43 2.51 7.30
CA SER A 243 -30.65 2.37 5.86
C SER A 243 -31.96 1.62 5.54
N ASP A 244 -32.90 1.60 6.48
CA ASP A 244 -34.22 0.98 6.30
C ASP A 244 -34.96 1.62 5.14
N GLY A 245 -35.57 0.77 4.30
CA GLY A 245 -36.26 1.23 3.08
C GLY A 245 -35.34 1.60 1.91
N MET A 246 -34.03 1.60 2.08
CA MET A 246 -33.07 1.83 0.99
C MET A 246 -32.94 0.59 0.09
N PRO A 247 -32.62 0.76 -1.21
CA PRO A 247 -32.24 -0.34 -2.08
C PRO A 247 -31.01 -1.08 -1.53
N ASP A 248 -30.91 -2.39 -1.73
CA ASP A 248 -29.80 -3.21 -1.19
C ASP A 248 -28.41 -2.64 -1.43
N ARG A 249 -28.18 -2.06 -2.61
CA ARG A 249 -26.90 -1.41 -2.95
C ARG A 249 -26.56 -0.20 -2.08
N ALA A 250 -27.54 0.39 -1.39
CA ALA A 250 -27.37 1.58 -0.53
C ALA A 250 -27.45 1.23 0.96
N LYS A 251 -27.69 -0.04 1.30
CA LYS A 251 -27.75 -0.46 2.70
C LYS A 251 -26.38 -0.51 3.34
N ILE A 252 -26.29 0.03 4.53
CA ILE A 252 -25.15 -0.13 5.43
C ILE A 252 -25.30 -1.51 6.09
N LYS A 253 -24.29 -2.36 5.94
CA LYS A 253 -24.31 -3.77 6.38
C LYS A 253 -23.40 -4.08 7.56
N CYS A 254 -22.54 -3.13 7.98
CA CYS A 254 -21.67 -3.33 9.12
C CYS A 254 -22.46 -3.42 10.43
N GLU A 255 -22.01 -4.29 11.33
CA GLU A 255 -22.70 -4.60 12.59
C GLU A 255 -22.39 -3.61 13.73
N ARG A 256 -21.30 -2.84 13.60
CA ARG A 256 -20.81 -1.92 14.62
C ARG A 256 -20.66 -0.52 14.05
N LEU A 257 -20.49 0.45 14.94
CA LEU A 257 -20.18 1.83 14.55
C LEU A 257 -18.91 1.85 13.70
N PRO A 258 -18.89 2.54 12.54
CA PRO A 258 -17.74 2.56 11.64
C PRO A 258 -16.40 2.86 12.31
N SER A 259 -16.35 3.76 13.28
CA SER A 259 -15.14 4.06 14.05
C SER A 259 -14.60 2.88 14.88
N ASP A 260 -15.44 1.92 15.25
CA ASP A 260 -15.02 0.77 16.06
C ASP A 260 -14.14 -0.20 15.27
N TYR A 261 -14.23 -0.15 13.93
CA TYR A 261 -13.41 -0.99 13.05
C TYR A 261 -11.96 -0.50 12.94
N LEU A 262 -11.67 0.78 13.20
CA LEU A 262 -10.33 1.34 13.05
C LEU A 262 -9.31 0.56 13.88
N ARG A 263 -9.43 0.59 15.19
CA ARG A 263 -8.50 -0.12 16.07
C ARG A 263 -8.69 -1.63 16.08
N ALA A 264 -9.87 -2.11 15.71
CA ALA A 264 -10.13 -3.55 15.67
C ALA A 264 -9.41 -4.23 14.51
N HIS A 265 -9.39 -3.61 13.33
CA HIS A 265 -8.98 -4.27 12.10
C HIS A 265 -7.82 -3.61 11.37
N LEU A 266 -7.61 -2.29 11.53
CA LEU A 266 -6.65 -1.54 10.74
C LEU A 266 -5.38 -1.21 11.52
N ARG A 267 -4.30 -1.11 10.78
CA ARG A 267 -3.03 -0.48 11.12
C ARG A 267 -2.70 0.53 10.03
N VAL A 268 -1.82 1.46 10.31
CA VAL A 268 -1.41 2.49 9.34
C VAL A 268 0.10 2.66 9.37
N ASP A 269 0.64 3.20 8.29
CA ASP A 269 2.03 3.66 8.27
C ASP A 269 2.18 5.12 8.76
N THR A 270 3.40 5.64 8.74
CA THR A 270 3.71 7.02 9.15
C THR A 270 3.85 7.97 7.97
N MET A 271 3.66 7.51 6.73
CA MET A 271 3.89 8.34 5.55
C MET A 271 2.86 9.47 5.45
N GLY A 272 3.32 10.71 5.31
CA GLY A 272 2.44 11.89 5.14
C GLY A 272 3.10 13.23 5.46
N ILE A 273 4.33 13.25 5.95
CA ILE A 273 5.23 14.41 6.13
C ILE A 273 4.56 15.64 6.81
N TRP A 274 3.56 15.40 7.66
CA TRP A 274 2.90 16.46 8.41
C TRP A 274 2.61 16.00 9.84
N GLY A 275 3.38 16.55 10.79
CA GLY A 275 3.35 16.14 12.19
C GLY A 275 1.95 16.11 12.86
N PRO A 276 1.07 17.10 12.65
CA PRO A 276 -0.28 17.07 13.22
C PRO A 276 -1.11 15.86 12.77
N HIS A 277 -1.02 15.43 11.50
CA HIS A 277 -1.73 14.25 11.02
C HIS A 277 -1.15 12.95 11.60
N LEU A 278 0.19 12.87 11.72
CA LEU A 278 0.82 11.73 12.39
C LEU A 278 0.40 11.62 13.86
N LYS A 279 0.30 12.74 14.58
CA LYS A 279 -0.21 12.77 15.96
C LYS A 279 -1.65 12.27 16.04
N GLU A 280 -2.53 12.74 15.16
CA GLU A 280 -3.92 12.28 15.06
C GLU A 280 -3.97 10.76 14.79
N ALA A 281 -3.19 10.26 13.85
CA ALA A 281 -3.14 8.84 13.53
C ALA A 281 -2.69 8.00 14.74
N VAL A 282 -1.65 8.43 15.46
CA VAL A 282 -1.18 7.76 16.68
C VAL A 282 -2.23 7.81 17.78
N GLU A 283 -2.94 8.92 17.96
CA GLU A 283 -4.01 9.06 18.94
C GLU A 283 -5.19 8.12 18.63
N VAL A 284 -5.62 8.09 17.36
CA VAL A 284 -6.77 7.28 16.93
C VAL A 284 -6.45 5.79 16.90
N PHE A 285 -5.34 5.39 16.29
CA PHE A 285 -5.00 3.97 16.13
C PHE A 285 -4.25 3.38 17.32
N GLY A 286 -3.51 4.20 18.08
CA GLY A 286 -2.58 3.77 19.12
C GLY A 286 -1.20 3.45 18.57
N PRO A 287 -0.12 3.66 19.37
CA PRO A 287 1.26 3.45 18.92
C PRO A 287 1.57 1.99 18.56
N ASP A 288 0.79 1.03 19.03
CA ASP A 288 0.87 -0.40 18.69
C ASP A 288 0.30 -0.77 17.32
N ARG A 289 -0.31 0.21 16.63
CA ARG A 289 -0.92 0.01 15.30
C ARG A 289 -0.38 0.93 14.21
N VAL A 290 0.63 1.71 14.54
CA VAL A 290 1.34 2.57 13.59
C VAL A 290 2.68 1.94 13.28
N MET A 291 3.10 1.92 12.01
CA MET A 291 4.35 1.34 11.54
C MET A 291 5.11 2.37 10.72
N PHE A 292 6.43 2.39 10.84
CA PHE A 292 7.25 3.33 10.10
C PHE A 292 7.21 3.03 8.58
N GLY A 293 6.97 4.06 7.77
CA GLY A 293 6.93 4.00 6.32
C GLY A 293 7.24 5.35 5.68
N THR A 294 7.95 5.36 4.56
CA THR A 294 8.43 6.59 3.91
C THR A 294 7.86 6.83 2.51
N ASP A 295 7.39 5.79 1.83
CA ASP A 295 7.06 5.82 0.39
C ASP A 295 8.27 6.25 -0.48
N TYR A 296 9.50 5.96 -0.01
CA TYR A 296 10.70 6.34 -0.73
C TYR A 296 10.85 5.53 -2.02
N GLY A 297 11.22 6.26 -3.07
CA GLY A 297 11.25 5.83 -4.45
C GLY A 297 10.32 6.71 -5.27
N PRO A 298 8.99 6.55 -5.19
CA PRO A 298 8.05 7.47 -5.84
C PRO A 298 8.02 8.87 -5.21
N VAL A 299 8.26 8.96 -3.91
CA VAL A 299 8.34 10.24 -3.17
C VAL A 299 9.81 10.49 -2.78
N PRO A 300 10.56 11.29 -3.57
CA PRO A 300 12.00 11.49 -3.37
C PRO A 300 12.27 12.54 -2.27
N ILE A 301 11.60 12.43 -1.14
CA ILE A 301 11.84 13.23 0.06
C ILE A 301 12.83 12.48 0.94
N ASP A 302 13.76 13.18 1.58
CA ASP A 302 14.76 12.53 2.42
C ASP A 302 14.08 11.68 3.50
N PRO A 303 14.32 10.37 3.54
CA PRO A 303 13.74 9.49 4.56
C PRO A 303 14.06 9.93 6.00
N LYS A 304 15.10 10.72 6.18
CA LYS A 304 15.45 11.31 7.48
C LYS A 304 14.34 12.20 8.03
N GLU A 305 13.62 12.94 7.18
CA GLU A 305 12.48 13.77 7.61
C GLU A 305 11.38 12.91 8.26
N HIS A 306 11.11 11.73 7.70
CA HIS A 306 10.13 10.79 8.29
C HIS A 306 10.60 10.24 9.65
N VAL A 307 11.91 9.93 9.76
CA VAL A 307 12.49 9.49 11.04
C VAL A 307 12.36 10.58 12.09
N ASP A 308 12.66 11.83 11.72
CA ASP A 308 12.57 12.96 12.64
C ASP A 308 11.13 13.23 13.11
N LEU A 309 10.14 13.12 12.21
CA LEU A 309 8.72 13.24 12.59
C LEU A 309 8.29 12.24 13.69
N VAL A 310 8.74 10.98 13.60
CA VAL A 310 8.44 10.00 14.64
C VAL A 310 9.23 10.30 15.91
N HIS A 311 10.47 10.76 15.78
CA HIS A 311 11.30 11.15 16.92
C HIS A 311 10.66 12.30 17.73
N GLU A 312 10.05 13.27 17.05
CA GLU A 312 9.40 14.44 17.63
C GLU A 312 8.04 14.16 18.30
N LEU A 313 7.48 12.94 18.12
CA LEU A 313 6.26 12.58 18.83
C LEU A 313 6.46 12.57 20.35
N ASP A 314 5.49 13.11 21.05
CA ASP A 314 5.43 13.04 22.52
C ASP A 314 4.98 11.64 22.98
N LEU A 315 5.87 10.67 22.81
CA LEU A 315 5.69 9.27 23.15
C LEU A 315 6.88 8.76 23.95
N SER A 316 6.65 7.70 24.72
CA SER A 316 7.74 6.97 25.34
C SER A 316 8.68 6.36 24.28
N GLU A 317 9.96 6.20 24.60
CA GLU A 317 10.91 5.53 23.71
C GLU A 317 10.45 4.10 23.34
N ALA A 318 9.80 3.41 24.27
CA ALA A 318 9.23 2.09 24.00
C ALA A 318 8.10 2.14 22.96
N ASP A 319 7.28 3.18 22.94
CA ASP A 319 6.23 3.34 21.93
C ASP A 319 6.80 3.80 20.58
N LYS A 320 7.81 4.66 20.58
CA LYS A 320 8.56 4.99 19.34
C LYS A 320 9.21 3.74 18.75
N GLU A 321 9.78 2.88 19.58
CA GLU A 321 10.39 1.62 19.13
C GLU A 321 9.34 0.66 18.52
N LYS A 322 8.10 0.64 19.04
CA LYS A 322 6.99 -0.09 18.40
C LYS A 322 6.76 0.44 16.99
N ILE A 323 6.67 1.76 16.82
CA ILE A 323 6.45 2.39 15.51
C ILE A 323 7.61 2.09 14.57
N TYR A 324 8.85 2.24 15.03
CA TYR A 324 10.02 2.06 14.19
C TYR A 324 10.21 0.64 13.67
N TRP A 325 9.89 -0.40 14.47
CA TRP A 325 10.16 -1.75 14.01
C TRP A 325 9.33 -2.88 14.64
N ARG A 326 8.98 -2.81 15.94
CA ARG A 326 8.36 -3.96 16.63
C ARG A 326 7.00 -4.33 16.04
N ASN A 327 6.19 -3.33 15.69
CA ASN A 327 4.90 -3.58 15.06
C ASN A 327 5.05 -4.24 13.68
N ALA A 328 6.03 -3.79 12.88
CA ALA A 328 6.33 -4.39 11.59
C ALA A 328 6.82 -5.84 11.74
N ASP A 329 7.72 -6.10 12.70
CA ASP A 329 8.23 -7.45 12.98
C ASP A 329 7.09 -8.41 13.36
N ALA A 330 6.24 -8.01 14.30
CA ALA A 330 5.10 -8.81 14.73
C ALA A 330 4.05 -9.01 13.63
N PHE A 331 3.81 -7.99 12.81
CA PHE A 331 2.78 -8.03 11.78
C PHE A 331 3.20 -8.86 10.57
N PHE A 332 4.41 -8.67 10.06
CA PHE A 332 4.94 -9.34 8.87
C PHE A 332 5.75 -10.61 9.17
N GLY A 333 6.01 -10.92 10.44
CA GLY A 333 6.80 -12.09 10.83
C GLY A 333 8.24 -12.00 10.32
N LEU A 334 8.92 -10.89 10.61
CA LEU A 334 10.26 -10.63 10.06
C LEU A 334 11.36 -11.38 10.81
N GLY A 335 11.12 -11.78 12.07
CA GLY A 335 12.05 -12.52 12.89
C GLY A 335 13.19 -11.69 13.47
N LEU A 336 12.91 -10.43 13.81
CA LEU A 336 13.90 -9.45 14.28
C LEU A 336 14.02 -9.38 15.80
N GLY A 337 13.01 -9.86 16.52
CA GLY A 337 12.89 -9.81 17.98
C GLY A 337 13.31 -11.09 18.69
N GLY A 338 14.20 -11.91 18.08
CA GLY A 338 14.75 -13.13 18.65
C GLY A 338 15.89 -12.90 19.64
#